data_1eb3fde28a24d06ec23baba204396a76
#
_entry.id   1eb3fde28a24d06ec23baba204396a76
#
_cell.length_a   1.000
_cell.length_b   1.000
_cell.length_c   1.000
_cell.angle_alpha   90.00
_cell.angle_beta   90.00
_cell.angle_gamma   90.00
#
_symmetry.space_group_name_H-M   'P 1'
#
loop_
_entity.id
_entity.type
_entity.pdbx_description
1 polymer ?
#
loop_
_entity_poly.entity_id
_entity_poly.type
_entity_poly.pdbx_seq_one_letter_code
_entity_poly.pdbx_strand_id
1 'polypeptide(L)'
;MALLPQLTRRLGQPLFLPAHGRGAALPDGLRQLLRRRAGVWDLPELPALGGPLEADGAIADSQRSAAAAMGVARCWYGVNGATGLLQAALLAMVRPGERVLLPRNVHRSLIQACVLGDLRPVLFDLPYQSDRGQPAPADSAW
;
A
#
# COMPACT_ATOMS: atom_id res chain seq x y z
N MET A 1 18.17 -18.46 15.62
CA MET A 1 17.92 -19.15 14.31
C MET A 1 18.21 -18.19 13.18
N ALA A 2 18.95 -18.62 12.17
CA ALA A 2 19.24 -17.77 11.02
C ALA A 2 17.95 -17.54 10.18
N LEU A 3 17.71 -16.31 9.75
CA LEU A 3 16.52 -15.92 8.98
C LEU A 3 16.44 -16.64 7.62
N LEU A 4 17.58 -16.73 6.91
CA LEU A 4 17.65 -17.25 5.54
C LEU A 4 17.11 -18.69 5.39
N PRO A 5 17.45 -19.66 6.25
CA PRO A 5 16.87 -21.00 6.19
C PRO A 5 15.36 -21.04 6.37
N GLN A 6 14.78 -20.08 7.13
CA GLN A 6 13.32 -19.99 7.29
C GLN A 6 12.65 -19.42 6.04
N LEU A 7 13.25 -18.41 5.41
CA LEU A 7 12.74 -17.82 4.18
C LEU A 7 12.75 -18.80 3.00
N THR A 8 13.72 -19.71 2.97
CA THR A 8 13.86 -20.72 1.90
C THR A 8 13.06 -22.00 2.15
N ARG A 9 12.55 -22.20 3.39
CA ARG A 9 11.74 -23.36 3.73
C ARG A 9 10.52 -23.49 2.81
N ARG A 10 10.28 -24.66 2.26
CA ARG A 10 9.04 -24.97 1.55
C ARG A 10 7.90 -25.02 2.56
N LEU A 11 7.04 -24.03 2.52
CA LEU A 11 5.74 -24.05 3.16
C LEU A 11 4.76 -24.71 2.19
N GLY A 12 3.74 -25.40 2.70
CA GLY A 12 2.65 -25.96 1.88
C GLY A 12 1.97 -24.89 1.02
N GLN A 13 0.73 -25.08 0.62
CA GLN A 13 0.03 -24.06 -0.18
C GLN A 13 -0.04 -22.73 0.60
N PRO A 14 0.49 -21.64 0.05
CA PRO A 14 0.51 -20.35 0.75
C PRO A 14 -0.88 -19.70 0.71
N LEU A 15 -1.61 -19.78 1.81
CA LEU A 15 -2.90 -19.10 2.01
C LEU A 15 -2.77 -17.79 2.78
N PHE A 16 -1.62 -17.15 2.68
CA PHE A 16 -1.31 -15.88 3.34
C PHE A 16 -1.07 -14.75 2.35
N LEU A 17 -1.19 -13.54 2.79
CA LEU A 17 -0.82 -12.34 2.01
C LEU A 17 0.71 -12.13 2.05
N PRO A 18 1.30 -11.61 0.96
CA PRO A 18 0.64 -11.22 -0.30
C PRO A 18 0.16 -12.42 -1.12
N ALA A 19 -0.99 -12.27 -1.78
CA ALA A 19 -1.68 -13.34 -2.49
C ALA A 19 -0.98 -13.87 -3.76
N HIS A 20 0.23 -13.40 -4.08
CA HIS A 20 1.01 -13.89 -5.23
C HIS A 20 1.56 -15.31 -5.06
N GLY A 21 1.25 -15.98 -3.94
CA GLY A 21 1.63 -17.38 -3.73
C GLY A 21 3.13 -17.65 -3.82
N ARG A 22 3.98 -16.80 -3.20
CA ARG A 22 5.45 -16.85 -3.31
C ARG A 22 5.95 -16.76 -4.76
N GLY A 23 5.25 -15.99 -5.57
CA GLY A 23 5.59 -15.74 -6.97
C GLY A 23 4.89 -16.65 -7.97
N ALA A 24 4.11 -17.64 -7.52
CA ALA A 24 3.40 -18.57 -8.42
C ALA A 24 2.36 -17.85 -9.30
N ALA A 25 1.69 -16.82 -8.75
CA ALA A 25 0.69 -16.04 -9.46
C ALA A 25 1.26 -14.83 -10.22
N LEU A 26 2.58 -14.63 -10.24
CA LEU A 26 3.19 -13.56 -11.01
C LEU A 26 3.20 -13.88 -12.51
N PRO A 27 3.01 -12.89 -13.39
CA PRO A 27 3.22 -13.04 -14.83
C PRO A 27 4.62 -13.57 -15.14
N ASP A 28 4.75 -14.39 -16.18
CA ASP A 28 6.02 -15.06 -16.52
C ASP A 28 7.18 -14.09 -16.74
N GLY A 29 6.95 -12.97 -17.41
CA GLY A 29 7.98 -11.94 -17.62
C GLY A 29 8.49 -11.37 -16.29
N LEU A 30 7.61 -11.05 -15.34
CA LEU A 30 7.99 -10.56 -14.03
C LEU A 30 8.69 -11.64 -13.20
N ARG A 31 8.24 -12.89 -13.30
CA ARG A 31 8.87 -14.03 -12.63
C ARG A 31 10.29 -14.28 -13.12
N GLN A 32 10.52 -14.19 -14.43
CA GLN A 32 11.86 -14.30 -15.03
C GLN A 32 12.76 -13.14 -14.60
N LEU A 33 12.21 -11.94 -14.59
CA LEU A 33 12.91 -10.73 -14.15
C LEU A 33 13.41 -10.89 -12.72
N LEU A 34 12.55 -11.29 -11.78
CA LEU A 34 12.87 -11.44 -10.38
C LEU A 34 13.81 -12.62 -10.05
N ARG A 35 14.05 -13.52 -11.01
CA ARG A 35 15.08 -14.59 -10.90
C ARG A 35 16.51 -14.12 -11.13
N ARG A 36 16.69 -12.93 -11.69
CA ARG A 36 18.02 -12.35 -11.88
C ARG A 36 18.65 -12.02 -10.52
N ARG A 37 19.98 -11.84 -10.52
CA ARG A 37 20.72 -11.47 -9.31
C ARG A 37 20.13 -10.17 -8.75
N ALA A 38 19.83 -10.15 -7.45
CA ALA A 38 19.19 -9.00 -6.81
C ALA A 38 19.94 -7.67 -7.02
N GLY A 39 21.27 -7.68 -6.95
CA GLY A 39 22.10 -6.48 -7.17
C GLY A 39 22.02 -5.87 -8.58
N VAL A 40 21.44 -6.57 -9.57
CA VAL A 40 21.17 -5.99 -10.91
C VAL A 40 20.07 -4.91 -10.84
N TRP A 41 19.22 -4.98 -9.84
CA TRP A 41 18.07 -4.09 -9.65
C TRP A 41 18.30 -3.00 -8.61
N ASP A 42 19.38 -3.11 -7.85
CA ASP A 42 19.77 -2.13 -6.84
C ASP A 42 20.52 -0.98 -7.53
N LEU A 43 19.73 -0.06 -8.08
CA LEU A 43 20.23 1.11 -8.81
C LEU A 43 19.93 2.38 -8.01
N PRO A 44 20.86 3.33 -7.98
CA PRO A 44 20.61 4.64 -7.40
C PRO A 44 19.64 5.44 -8.28
N GLU A 45 19.19 6.59 -7.79
CA GLU A 45 18.38 7.55 -8.55
C GLU A 45 19.21 8.20 -9.66
N LEU A 46 19.41 7.46 -10.75
CA LEU A 46 20.08 7.97 -11.96
C LEU A 46 19.15 8.92 -12.72
N PRO A 47 19.66 9.94 -13.43
CA PRO A 47 18.83 10.89 -14.19
C PRO A 47 17.85 10.22 -15.15
N ALA A 48 18.22 9.09 -15.76
CA ALA A 48 17.35 8.34 -16.66
C ALA A 48 16.22 7.59 -15.93
N LEU A 49 16.38 7.27 -14.65
CA LEU A 49 15.37 6.60 -13.82
C LEU A 49 14.45 7.60 -13.14
N GLY A 50 15.02 8.70 -12.68
CA GLY A 50 14.34 9.70 -11.84
C GLY A 50 13.98 9.16 -10.46
N GLY A 51 13.44 10.02 -9.62
CA GLY A 51 12.85 9.68 -8.32
C GLY A 51 11.33 9.61 -8.38
N PRO A 52 10.67 9.15 -7.30
CA PRO A 52 9.21 8.99 -7.28
C PRO A 52 8.44 10.33 -7.31
N LEU A 53 9.08 11.44 -7.03
CA LEU A 53 8.48 12.79 -7.04
C LEU A 53 8.96 13.65 -8.23
N GLU A 54 9.91 13.17 -9.03
CA GLU A 54 10.43 13.88 -10.20
C GLU A 54 9.42 13.85 -11.35
N ALA A 55 9.46 14.90 -12.17
CA ALA A 55 8.56 15.04 -13.31
C ALA A 55 8.95 14.17 -14.50
N ASP A 56 10.23 13.80 -14.60
CA ASP A 56 10.83 13.10 -15.73
C ASP A 56 11.55 11.81 -15.30
N GLY A 57 11.88 10.97 -16.27
CA GLY A 57 12.52 9.69 -16.07
C GLY A 57 11.58 8.50 -16.13
N ALA A 58 12.16 7.30 -16.10
CA ALA A 58 11.40 6.05 -16.26
C ALA A 58 10.33 5.83 -15.17
N ILE A 59 10.59 6.29 -13.94
CA ILE A 59 9.61 6.20 -12.84
C ILE A 59 8.41 7.10 -13.14
N ALA A 60 8.64 8.34 -13.56
CA ALA A 60 7.57 9.28 -13.94
C ALA A 60 6.75 8.77 -15.12
N ASP A 61 7.39 8.19 -16.15
CA ASP A 61 6.71 7.55 -17.29
C ASP A 61 5.80 6.40 -16.85
N SER A 62 6.31 5.56 -15.97
CA SER A 62 5.55 4.44 -15.39
C SER A 62 4.36 4.92 -14.56
N GLN A 63 4.55 5.95 -13.73
CA GLN A 63 3.46 6.56 -12.94
C GLN A 63 2.39 7.20 -13.85
N ARG A 64 2.77 7.86 -14.95
CA ARG A 64 1.83 8.39 -15.95
C ARG A 64 1.03 7.28 -16.62
N SER A 65 1.69 6.19 -16.99
CA SER A 65 1.03 5.02 -17.57
C SER A 65 0.04 4.37 -16.60
N ALA A 66 0.41 4.24 -15.33
CA ALA A 66 -0.47 3.72 -14.29
C ALA A 66 -1.68 4.66 -14.05
N ALA A 67 -1.46 5.97 -14.03
CA ALA A 67 -2.53 6.96 -13.89
C ALA A 67 -3.54 6.86 -15.04
N ALA A 68 -3.05 6.75 -16.28
CA ALA A 68 -3.90 6.57 -17.46
C ALA A 68 -4.72 5.28 -17.40
N ALA A 69 -4.07 4.16 -17.01
CA ALA A 69 -4.75 2.86 -16.88
C ALA A 69 -5.83 2.85 -15.78
N MET A 70 -5.64 3.64 -14.71
CA MET A 70 -6.60 3.78 -13.61
C MET A 70 -7.63 4.89 -13.82
N GLY A 71 -7.54 5.70 -14.89
CA GLY A 71 -8.42 6.82 -15.14
C GLY A 71 -8.32 7.95 -14.11
N VAL A 72 -7.15 8.14 -13.50
CA VAL A 72 -6.89 9.18 -12.48
C VAL A 72 -5.91 10.22 -12.99
N ALA A 73 -5.94 11.42 -12.39
CA ALA A 73 -5.09 12.53 -12.82
C ALA A 73 -3.59 12.27 -12.56
N ARG A 74 -3.27 11.59 -11.46
CA ARG A 74 -1.88 11.27 -11.06
C ARG A 74 -1.82 9.96 -10.29
N CYS A 75 -0.68 9.31 -10.37
CA CYS A 75 -0.32 8.14 -9.57
C CYS A 75 1.10 8.31 -9.03
N TRP A 76 1.33 7.94 -7.79
CA TRP A 76 2.66 7.93 -7.18
C TRP A 76 2.94 6.54 -6.61
N TYR A 77 4.16 6.09 -6.79
CA TYR A 77 4.62 4.85 -6.16
C TYR A 77 5.15 5.14 -4.77
N GLY A 78 4.82 4.27 -3.81
CA GLY A 78 5.32 4.34 -2.45
C GLY A 78 5.99 3.04 -2.05
N VAL A 79 7.14 3.16 -1.37
CA VAL A 79 7.96 2.01 -0.95
C VAL A 79 7.63 1.51 0.46
N ASN A 80 6.87 2.28 1.25
CA ASN A 80 6.51 1.93 2.62
C ASN A 80 5.17 1.16 2.72
N GLY A 81 4.79 0.48 1.63
CA GLY A 81 3.53 -0.25 1.53
C GLY A 81 2.30 0.66 1.61
N ALA A 82 1.12 0.05 1.60
CA ALA A 82 -0.15 0.79 1.73
C ALA A 82 -0.23 1.62 3.02
N THR A 83 0.40 1.18 4.10
CA THR A 83 0.46 1.92 5.37
C THR A 83 1.06 3.31 5.17
N GLY A 84 2.23 3.41 4.56
CA GLY A 84 2.88 4.71 4.32
C GLY A 84 2.08 5.61 3.39
N LEU A 85 1.46 5.04 2.35
CA LEU A 85 0.62 5.80 1.42
C LEU A 85 -0.67 6.32 2.07
N LEU A 86 -1.33 5.52 2.90
CA LEU A 86 -2.52 5.95 3.65
C LEU A 86 -2.18 7.06 4.66
N GLN A 87 -1.04 6.94 5.35
CA GLN A 87 -0.55 7.98 6.24
C GLN A 87 -0.23 9.27 5.49
N ALA A 88 0.51 9.19 4.39
CA ALA A 88 0.83 10.35 3.57
C ALA A 88 -0.42 11.06 3.04
N ALA A 89 -1.40 10.29 2.54
CA ALA A 89 -2.66 10.84 2.04
C ALA A 89 -3.42 11.58 3.14
N LEU A 90 -3.55 10.97 4.34
CA LEU A 90 -4.28 11.61 5.44
C LEU A 90 -3.58 12.89 5.92
N LEU A 91 -2.25 12.85 6.10
CA LEU A 91 -1.46 14.00 6.53
C LEU A 91 -1.42 15.13 5.49
N ALA A 92 -1.57 14.80 4.20
CA ALA A 92 -1.67 15.81 3.16
C ALA A 92 -3.04 16.52 3.10
N MET A 93 -4.10 15.88 3.61
CA MET A 93 -5.47 16.38 3.51
C MET A 93 -5.97 17.07 4.77
N VAL A 94 -5.38 16.78 5.93
CA VAL A 94 -5.89 17.20 7.24
C VAL A 94 -4.80 17.93 8.01
N ARG A 95 -5.16 19.04 8.63
CA ARG A 95 -4.24 19.87 9.44
C ARG A 95 -4.21 19.41 10.89
N PRO A 96 -3.11 19.68 11.63
CA PRO A 96 -3.05 19.41 13.06
C PRO A 96 -4.24 20.02 13.83
N GLY A 97 -4.79 19.26 14.76
CA GLY A 97 -5.95 19.66 15.56
C GLY A 97 -7.31 19.44 14.89
N GLU A 98 -7.38 19.18 13.58
CA GLU A 98 -8.64 18.93 12.89
C GLU A 98 -9.21 17.53 13.19
N ARG A 99 -10.53 17.40 13.08
CA ARG A 99 -11.24 16.15 13.31
C ARG A 99 -11.27 15.28 12.05
N VAL A 100 -11.06 13.99 12.24
CA VAL A 100 -11.16 12.96 11.19
C VAL A 100 -12.19 11.92 11.60
N LEU A 101 -13.21 11.75 10.80
CA LEU A 101 -14.24 10.73 11.01
C LEU A 101 -13.75 9.39 10.47
N LEU A 102 -13.64 8.39 11.34
CA LEU A 102 -13.12 7.07 11.01
C LEU A 102 -14.05 5.97 11.53
N PRO A 103 -14.32 4.92 10.74
CA PRO A 103 -15.04 3.76 11.27
C PRO A 103 -14.17 3.02 12.29
N ARG A 104 -14.78 2.46 13.33
CA ARG A 104 -14.06 1.76 14.41
C ARG A 104 -13.24 0.56 13.91
N ASN A 105 -13.62 -0.05 12.82
CA ASN A 105 -12.90 -1.15 12.17
C ASN A 105 -11.78 -0.70 11.20
N VAL A 106 -11.39 0.58 11.25
CA VAL A 106 -10.34 1.14 10.41
C VAL A 106 -8.99 0.44 10.64
N HIS A 107 -8.18 0.37 9.61
CA HIS A 107 -6.83 -0.16 9.73
C HIS A 107 -5.97 0.72 10.64
N ARG A 108 -5.15 0.11 11.49
CA ARG A 108 -4.28 0.77 12.47
C ARG A 108 -3.40 1.90 11.90
N SER A 109 -3.06 1.84 10.61
CA SER A 109 -2.25 2.87 9.94
C SER A 109 -2.90 4.26 9.99
N LEU A 110 -4.24 4.34 9.91
CA LEU A 110 -4.94 5.63 9.99
C LEU A 110 -4.99 6.17 11.42
N ILE A 111 -5.10 5.31 12.42
CA ILE A 111 -4.95 5.72 13.82
C ILE A 111 -3.52 6.24 14.09
N GLN A 112 -2.50 5.54 13.55
CA GLN A 112 -1.12 6.00 13.64
C GLN A 112 -0.89 7.33 12.93
N ALA A 113 -1.53 7.55 11.77
CA ALA A 113 -1.48 8.84 11.07
C ALA A 113 -2.10 9.97 11.91
N CYS A 114 -3.19 9.70 12.63
CA CYS A 114 -3.77 10.68 13.55
C CYS A 114 -2.79 11.07 14.66
N VAL A 115 -2.06 10.09 15.21
CA VAL A 115 -1.02 10.38 16.23
C VAL A 115 0.12 11.21 15.62
N LEU A 116 0.62 10.83 14.42
CA LEU A 116 1.71 11.52 13.75
C LEU A 116 1.36 12.97 13.36
N GLY A 117 0.12 13.20 12.96
CA GLY A 117 -0.36 14.49 12.47
C GLY A 117 -1.05 15.35 13.53
N ASP A 118 -1.06 14.94 14.81
CA ASP A 118 -1.84 15.59 15.88
C ASP A 118 -3.31 15.79 15.48
N LEU A 119 -3.93 14.77 14.85
CA LEU A 119 -5.31 14.81 14.41
C LEU A 119 -6.24 14.26 15.50
N ARG A 120 -7.51 14.66 15.46
CA ARG A 120 -8.53 14.24 16.43
C ARG A 120 -9.48 13.23 15.81
N PRO A 121 -9.24 11.90 15.95
CA PRO A 121 -10.12 10.90 15.39
C PRO A 121 -11.48 10.88 16.12
N VAL A 122 -12.55 10.91 15.36
CA VAL A 122 -13.91 10.66 15.82
C VAL A 122 -14.31 9.30 15.28
N LEU A 123 -14.45 8.34 16.17
CA LEU A 123 -14.76 6.96 15.79
C LEU A 123 -16.28 6.74 15.76
N PHE A 124 -16.78 6.09 14.71
CA PHE A 124 -18.17 5.67 14.61
C PHE A 124 -18.26 4.16 14.38
N ASP A 125 -19.37 3.58 14.80
CA ASP A 125 -19.64 2.17 14.64
C ASP A 125 -20.45 1.92 13.36
N LEU A 126 -20.07 0.89 12.61
CA LEU A 126 -20.85 0.38 11.48
C LEU A 126 -21.85 -0.68 11.99
N PRO A 127 -23.05 -0.80 11.39
CA PRO A 127 -23.95 -1.90 11.68
C PRO A 127 -23.23 -3.24 11.50
N TYR A 128 -23.49 -4.19 12.40
CA TYR A 128 -22.85 -5.50 12.34
C TYR A 128 -23.80 -6.55 11.79
N GLN A 129 -23.37 -7.27 10.77
CA GLN A 129 -24.09 -8.39 10.15
C GLN A 129 -23.70 -9.69 10.86
N SER A 130 -24.50 -10.12 11.82
CA SER A 130 -24.20 -11.31 12.65
C SER A 130 -24.20 -12.62 11.84
N ASP A 131 -24.99 -12.69 10.76
CA ASP A 131 -25.05 -13.83 9.84
C ASP A 131 -23.76 -14.01 9.02
N ARG A 132 -23.04 -12.92 8.78
CA ARG A 132 -21.77 -12.90 8.03
C ARG A 132 -20.53 -12.67 8.88
N GLY A 133 -20.70 -12.33 10.16
CA GLY A 133 -19.61 -12.07 11.07
C GLY A 133 -18.77 -10.84 10.68
N GLN A 134 -19.36 -9.83 10.04
CA GLN A 134 -18.65 -8.66 9.54
C GLN A 134 -19.45 -7.36 9.69
N PRO A 135 -18.80 -6.19 9.73
CA PRO A 135 -19.49 -4.91 9.63
C PRO A 135 -20.17 -4.74 8.27
N ALA A 136 -21.32 -4.11 8.25
CA ALA A 136 -21.97 -3.66 7.03
C ALA A 136 -21.23 -2.48 6.41
N PRO A 137 -21.38 -2.21 5.10
CA PRO A 137 -20.95 -0.96 4.51
C PRO A 137 -21.58 0.25 5.21
N ALA A 138 -20.87 1.38 5.23
CA ALA A 138 -21.48 2.64 5.64
C ALA A 138 -22.58 3.01 4.66
N ASP A 139 -23.75 3.34 5.17
CA ASP A 139 -24.89 3.85 4.39
C ASP A 139 -24.79 5.38 4.30
N SER A 140 -25.35 5.96 3.23
CA SER A 140 -25.45 7.42 3.04
C SER A 140 -26.36 8.12 4.08
N ALA A 141 -27.10 7.35 4.86
CA ALA A 141 -27.93 7.84 5.97
C ALA A 141 -27.16 8.02 7.30
N TRP A 142 -25.87 7.80 7.30
CA TRP A 142 -24.98 7.94 8.46
C TRP A 142 -24.48 9.37 8.66
#